data_e52688918294afcdb17434db7a1cfc38
#
_entry.id   e52688918294afcdb17434db7a1cfc38
#
_cell.length_a   1.000
_cell.length_b   1.000
_cell.length_c   1.000
_cell.angle_alpha   90.00
_cell.angle_beta   90.00
_cell.angle_gamma   90.00
#
_symmetry.space_group_name_H-M   'P 1'
#
loop_
_entity.id
_entity.type
_entity.pdbx_description
1 polymer ?
#
loop_
_entity_poly.entity_id
_entity_poly.type
_entity_poly.pdbx_seq_one_letter_code
_entity_poly.pdbx_strand_id
1 'polypeptide(L)'
;MKLTIIRLQQLSAQDRIDLGKIWPDVDIDALEQSLSENRRLYAARFNERLLAAVELAVRGTHGELLRLEVREVTRRRGVGRYLIEEVIAQNPSLNHWWIADDGKADQQIFAAFMQACGFRTQADGWVYNVE
;
A
#
# COMPACT_ATOMS: atom_id res chain seq x y z
N MET A 1 11.57 19.36 -1.04
CA MET A 1 10.47 18.68 -0.36
C MET A 1 10.51 17.21 -0.66
N LYS A 2 10.13 16.40 0.28
CA LYS A 2 10.46 14.99 0.22
C LYS A 2 9.21 14.12 0.43
N LEU A 3 9.02 13.14 -0.46
CA LEU A 3 8.01 12.11 -0.27
C LEU A 3 8.47 11.16 0.82
N THR A 4 7.62 10.93 1.82
CA THR A 4 7.94 10.09 2.97
C THR A 4 6.90 8.98 3.08
N ILE A 5 7.37 7.75 3.34
CA ILE A 5 6.47 6.62 3.58
C ILE A 5 6.41 6.39 5.08
N ILE A 6 5.20 6.45 5.63
CA ILE A 6 4.98 6.36 7.08
C ILE A 6 3.97 5.27 7.40
N ARG A 7 4.12 4.69 8.59
CA ARG A 7 3.12 3.78 9.15
C ARG A 7 2.16 4.59 10.00
N LEU A 8 0.88 4.50 9.66
CA LEU A 8 -0.18 5.21 10.39
C LEU A 8 -0.77 4.29 11.46
N GLN A 9 -0.69 4.70 12.70
CA GLN A 9 -1.28 3.98 13.84
C GLN A 9 -2.48 4.71 14.40
N GLN A 10 -2.45 6.03 14.35
CA GLN A 10 -3.57 6.90 14.72
C GLN A 10 -3.76 7.90 13.58
N LEU A 11 -5.01 8.26 13.32
CA LEU A 11 -5.34 9.10 12.19
C LEU A 11 -5.71 10.50 12.68
N SER A 12 -5.01 11.51 12.16
CA SER A 12 -5.37 12.91 12.39
C SER A 12 -6.61 13.26 11.56
N ALA A 13 -7.21 14.42 11.83
CA ALA A 13 -8.34 14.88 11.04
C ALA A 13 -7.98 15.00 9.56
N GLN A 14 -6.78 15.51 9.24
CA GLN A 14 -6.31 15.63 7.87
C GLN A 14 -6.09 14.26 7.24
N ASP A 15 -5.53 13.31 7.99
CA ASP A 15 -5.33 11.94 7.50
C ASP A 15 -6.66 11.30 7.12
N ARG A 16 -7.70 11.49 7.94
CA ARG A 16 -9.04 10.96 7.65
C ARG A 16 -9.62 11.54 6.37
N ILE A 17 -9.45 12.83 6.16
CA ILE A 17 -9.91 13.49 4.93
C ILE A 17 -9.17 12.92 3.73
N ASP A 18 -7.85 12.80 3.81
CA ASP A 18 -7.05 12.32 2.69
C ASP A 18 -7.34 10.84 2.38
N LEU A 19 -7.48 9.99 3.41
CA LEU A 19 -7.83 8.60 3.20
C LEU A 19 -9.21 8.44 2.59
N GLY A 20 -10.15 9.33 2.93
CA GLY A 20 -11.47 9.34 2.30
C GLY A 20 -11.42 9.67 0.82
N LYS A 21 -10.41 10.43 0.37
CA LYS A 21 -10.19 10.69 -1.05
C LYS A 21 -9.50 9.54 -1.76
N ILE A 22 -8.63 8.82 -1.04
CA ILE A 22 -7.93 7.65 -1.58
C ILE A 22 -8.90 6.47 -1.66
N TRP A 23 -9.69 6.25 -0.62
CA TRP A 23 -10.65 5.14 -0.53
C TRP A 23 -12.06 5.66 -0.19
N PRO A 24 -12.80 6.18 -1.18
CA PRO A 24 -14.12 6.78 -0.90
C PRO A 24 -15.14 5.83 -0.27
N ASP A 25 -14.99 4.53 -0.50
CA ASP A 25 -15.95 3.52 -0.04
C ASP A 25 -15.55 2.86 1.27
N VAL A 26 -14.46 3.29 1.89
CA VAL A 26 -13.96 2.68 3.13
C VAL A 26 -14.48 3.43 4.34
N ASP A 27 -14.92 2.68 5.36
CA ASP A 27 -15.26 3.23 6.67
C ASP A 27 -13.95 3.52 7.41
N ILE A 28 -13.58 4.80 7.49
CA ILE A 28 -12.29 5.22 8.06
C ILE A 28 -12.22 4.91 9.57
N ASP A 29 -13.35 5.02 10.30
CA ASP A 29 -13.37 4.69 11.72
C ASP A 29 -13.11 3.21 11.94
N ALA A 30 -13.75 2.35 11.16
CA ALA A 30 -13.51 0.91 11.24
C ALA A 30 -12.08 0.56 10.85
N LEU A 31 -11.54 1.24 9.84
CA LEU A 31 -10.15 1.06 9.42
C LEU A 31 -9.20 1.37 10.59
N GLU A 32 -9.35 2.53 11.23
CA GLU A 32 -8.49 2.91 12.33
C GLU A 32 -8.57 1.91 13.49
N GLN A 33 -9.77 1.44 13.81
CA GLN A 33 -9.98 0.47 14.88
C GLN A 33 -9.37 -0.89 14.55
N SER A 34 -9.21 -1.22 13.28
CA SER A 34 -8.64 -2.50 12.86
C SER A 34 -7.12 -2.54 12.91
N LEU A 35 -6.46 -1.39 13.08
CA LEU A 35 -5.00 -1.34 13.03
C LEU A 35 -4.38 -2.03 14.24
N SER A 36 -3.35 -2.85 14.00
CA SER A 36 -2.67 -3.65 15.04
C SER A 36 -1.29 -4.03 14.52
N GLU A 37 -0.56 -4.85 15.28
CA GLU A 37 0.72 -5.37 14.82
C GLU A 37 0.59 -6.22 13.56
N ASN A 38 -0.56 -6.89 13.39
CA ASN A 38 -0.77 -7.77 12.23
C ASN A 38 -1.62 -7.11 11.13
N ARG A 39 -2.07 -5.88 11.35
CA ARG A 39 -2.85 -5.13 10.37
C ARG A 39 -2.32 -3.70 10.34
N ARG A 40 -1.41 -3.45 9.42
CA ARG A 40 -0.67 -2.18 9.37
C ARG A 40 -1.15 -1.34 8.21
N LEU A 41 -1.10 -0.01 8.40
CA LEU A 41 -1.46 0.94 7.34
C LEU A 41 -0.23 1.79 7.04
N TYR A 42 0.13 1.83 5.77
CA TYR A 42 1.24 2.66 5.28
C TYR A 42 0.72 3.67 4.28
N ALA A 43 1.31 4.84 4.28
CA ALA A 43 0.91 5.90 3.36
C ALA A 43 2.11 6.71 2.90
N ALA A 44 1.98 7.26 1.70
CA ALA A 44 2.95 8.18 1.13
C ALA A 44 2.50 9.61 1.46
N ARG A 45 3.34 10.34 2.18
CA ARG A 45 3.07 11.71 2.61
C ARG A 45 3.98 12.70 1.88
N PHE A 46 3.37 13.75 1.36
CA PHE A 46 4.08 14.84 0.70
C PHE A 46 3.39 16.15 1.07
N ASN A 47 4.15 17.13 1.59
CA ASN A 47 3.59 18.40 2.04
C ASN A 47 2.43 18.21 3.03
N GLU A 48 2.60 17.25 3.95
CA GLU A 48 1.62 16.93 5.00
C GLU A 48 0.29 16.39 4.45
N ARG A 49 0.25 15.98 3.19
CA ARG A 49 -0.93 15.37 2.57
C ARG A 49 -0.61 13.95 2.14
N LEU A 50 -1.58 13.06 2.30
CA LEU A 50 -1.43 11.67 1.87
C LEU A 50 -1.78 11.53 0.39
N LEU A 51 -0.87 10.95 -0.38
CA LEU A 51 -1.05 10.77 -1.82
C LEU A 51 -1.39 9.33 -2.19
N ALA A 52 -1.05 8.38 -1.35
CA ALA A 52 -1.27 6.97 -1.61
C ALA A 52 -1.31 6.22 -0.29
N ALA A 53 -1.93 5.06 -0.28
CA ALA A 53 -1.99 4.24 0.92
C ALA A 53 -2.13 2.77 0.56
N VAL A 54 -1.72 1.91 1.47
CA VAL A 54 -1.85 0.46 1.33
C VAL A 54 -1.96 -0.16 2.73
N GLU A 55 -2.80 -1.19 2.86
CA GLU A 55 -2.86 -1.98 4.08
C GLU A 55 -1.93 -3.18 3.96
N LEU A 56 -1.33 -3.57 5.06
CA LEU A 56 -0.47 -4.73 5.15
C LEU A 56 -1.01 -5.68 6.21
N ALA A 57 -1.37 -6.90 5.81
CA ALA A 57 -1.73 -7.98 6.73
C ALA A 57 -0.48 -8.85 6.93
N VAL A 58 -0.12 -9.09 8.19
CA VAL A 58 1.10 -9.82 8.55
C VAL A 58 0.75 -11.18 9.14
N ARG A 59 1.36 -12.24 8.61
CA ARG A 59 1.22 -13.60 9.12
C ARG A 59 2.60 -14.25 9.18
N GLY A 60 3.19 -14.32 10.36
CA GLY A 60 4.55 -14.85 10.52
C GLY A 60 5.55 -14.03 9.72
N THR A 61 6.17 -14.64 8.71
CA THR A 61 7.11 -13.95 7.80
C THR A 61 6.45 -13.56 6.47
N HIS A 62 5.14 -13.68 6.37
CA HIS A 62 4.39 -13.38 5.15
C HIS A 62 3.63 -12.07 5.29
N GLY A 63 3.69 -11.23 4.26
CA GLY A 63 2.93 -9.99 4.19
C GLY A 63 2.00 -9.98 2.99
N GLU A 64 0.74 -9.61 3.21
CA GLU A 64 -0.22 -9.43 2.13
C GLU A 64 -0.57 -7.95 2.02
N LEU A 65 -0.38 -7.39 0.83
CA LEU A 65 -0.71 -6.00 0.55
C LEU A 65 -2.16 -5.91 0.08
N LEU A 66 -2.92 -5.03 0.69
CA LEU A 66 -4.36 -4.90 0.46
C LEU A 66 -4.69 -3.45 0.11
N ARG A 67 -5.62 -3.29 -0.84
CA ARG A 67 -6.21 -1.98 -1.15
C ARG A 67 -5.20 -0.91 -1.54
N LEU A 68 -4.12 -1.28 -2.22
CA LEU A 68 -3.17 -0.28 -2.73
C LEU A 68 -3.91 0.71 -3.63
N GLU A 69 -3.81 1.99 -3.30
CA GLU A 69 -4.43 3.04 -4.10
C GLU A 69 -3.56 4.28 -4.10
N VAL A 70 -3.43 4.89 -5.26
CA VAL A 70 -2.67 6.13 -5.46
C VAL A 70 -3.65 7.17 -5.99
N ARG A 71 -3.63 8.38 -5.42
CA ARG A 71 -4.49 9.46 -5.90
C ARG A 71 -4.21 9.72 -7.38
N GLU A 72 -5.27 9.89 -8.14
CA GLU A 72 -5.19 10.02 -9.60
C GLU A 72 -4.22 11.12 -10.04
N VAL A 73 -4.24 12.25 -9.34
CA VAL A 73 -3.39 13.40 -9.69
C VAL A 73 -1.90 13.10 -9.54
N THR A 74 -1.53 12.03 -8.83
CA THR A 74 -0.13 11.67 -8.58
C THR A 74 0.26 10.35 -9.24
N ARG A 75 -0.65 9.70 -9.96
CA ARG A 75 -0.33 8.49 -10.71
C ARG A 75 0.73 8.80 -11.76
N ARG A 76 1.58 7.83 -12.07
CA ARG A 76 2.68 7.95 -13.03
C ARG A 76 3.86 8.78 -12.54
N ARG A 77 3.89 9.16 -11.25
CA ARG A 77 5.03 9.87 -10.66
C ARG A 77 5.87 8.98 -9.77
N GLY A 78 5.65 7.67 -9.85
CA GLY A 78 6.42 6.70 -9.06
C GLY A 78 6.04 6.62 -7.59
N VAL A 79 4.96 7.29 -7.18
CA VAL A 79 4.52 7.30 -5.77
C VAL A 79 4.16 5.89 -5.31
N GLY A 80 3.37 5.16 -6.09
CA GLY A 80 2.96 3.80 -5.73
C GLY A 80 4.13 2.84 -5.63
N ARG A 81 5.06 2.91 -6.58
CA ARG A 81 6.25 2.07 -6.55
C ARG A 81 7.11 2.38 -5.33
N TYR A 82 7.32 3.65 -5.04
CA TYR A 82 8.11 4.06 -3.87
C TYR A 82 7.44 3.58 -2.58
N LEU A 83 6.11 3.69 -2.50
CA LEU A 83 5.34 3.20 -1.36
C LEU A 83 5.60 1.70 -1.15
N ILE A 84 5.45 0.89 -2.19
CA ILE A 84 5.66 -0.57 -2.08
C ILE A 84 7.10 -0.88 -1.70
N GLU A 85 8.08 -0.25 -2.34
CA GLU A 85 9.49 -0.49 -2.05
C GLU A 85 9.83 -0.17 -0.59
N GLU A 86 9.31 0.94 -0.08
CA GLU A 86 9.57 1.35 1.30
C GLU A 86 8.82 0.50 2.33
N VAL A 87 7.60 0.07 2.02
CA VAL A 87 6.87 -0.85 2.90
C VAL A 87 7.68 -2.14 3.07
N ILE A 88 8.21 -2.67 1.99
CA ILE A 88 9.06 -3.87 2.05
C ILE A 88 10.31 -3.58 2.88
N ALA A 89 10.97 -2.45 2.65
CA ALA A 89 12.18 -2.08 3.38
C ALA A 89 11.96 -1.89 4.88
N GLN A 90 10.79 -1.36 5.26
CA GLN A 90 10.45 -1.12 6.65
C GLN A 90 10.02 -2.38 7.40
N ASN A 91 9.85 -3.50 6.71
CA ASN A 91 9.42 -4.77 7.29
C ASN A 91 10.42 -5.89 6.95
N PRO A 92 11.67 -5.78 7.41
CA PRO A 92 12.72 -6.73 7.00
C PRO A 92 12.51 -8.15 7.52
N SER A 93 11.63 -8.35 8.51
CA SER A 93 11.31 -9.68 8.99
C SER A 93 10.34 -10.43 8.07
N LEU A 94 9.70 -9.73 7.12
CA LEU A 94 8.81 -10.36 6.16
C LEU A 94 9.59 -10.70 4.91
N ASN A 95 9.56 -11.97 4.51
CA ASN A 95 10.34 -12.42 3.36
C ASN A 95 9.48 -12.93 2.20
N HIS A 96 8.16 -12.99 2.37
CA HIS A 96 7.23 -13.40 1.34
C HIS A 96 6.09 -12.38 1.27
N TRP A 97 5.91 -11.79 0.09
CA TRP A 97 4.91 -10.73 -0.12
C TRP A 97 3.91 -11.16 -1.18
N TRP A 98 2.65 -10.86 -0.93
CA TRP A 98 1.56 -11.22 -1.83
C TRP A 98 0.65 -10.01 -2.02
N ILE A 99 0.18 -9.81 -3.26
CA ILE A 99 -0.89 -8.88 -3.55
C ILE A 99 -1.86 -9.56 -4.51
N ALA A 100 -3.14 -9.59 -4.15
CA ALA A 100 -4.15 -10.21 -4.99
C ALA A 100 -4.48 -9.33 -6.19
N ASP A 101 -4.72 -9.96 -7.33
CA ASP A 101 -5.21 -9.29 -8.52
C ASP A 101 -6.74 -9.44 -8.51
N ASP A 102 -7.45 -8.37 -8.19
CA ASP A 102 -8.91 -8.40 -8.09
C ASP A 102 -9.60 -8.14 -9.41
N GLY A 103 -8.85 -7.94 -10.49
CA GLY A 103 -9.39 -7.72 -11.82
C GLY A 103 -10.01 -6.35 -12.06
N LYS A 104 -9.96 -5.47 -11.08
CA LYS A 104 -10.59 -4.14 -11.19
C LYS A 104 -9.72 -3.12 -11.89
N ALA A 105 -8.40 -3.27 -11.79
CA ALA A 105 -7.46 -2.34 -12.43
C ALA A 105 -7.25 -2.72 -13.88
N ASP A 106 -6.75 -1.77 -14.68
CA ASP A 106 -6.28 -2.07 -16.02
C ASP A 106 -5.15 -3.09 -15.91
N GLN A 107 -5.35 -4.27 -16.52
CA GLN A 107 -4.45 -5.40 -16.34
C GLN A 107 -3.03 -5.12 -16.86
N GLN A 108 -2.91 -4.39 -17.97
CA GLN A 108 -1.60 -4.07 -18.53
C GLN A 108 -0.85 -3.10 -17.64
N ILE A 109 -1.53 -2.08 -17.14
CA ILE A 109 -0.94 -1.07 -16.26
C ILE A 109 -0.56 -1.73 -14.94
N PHE A 110 -1.43 -2.54 -14.36
CA PHE A 110 -1.18 -3.21 -13.10
C PHE A 110 -0.02 -4.19 -13.20
N ALA A 111 0.02 -4.99 -14.28
CA ALA A 111 1.12 -5.93 -14.51
C ALA A 111 2.46 -5.20 -14.65
N ALA A 112 2.51 -4.11 -15.41
CA ALA A 112 3.73 -3.33 -15.57
C ALA A 112 4.19 -2.75 -14.22
N PHE A 113 3.24 -2.28 -13.41
CA PHE A 113 3.53 -1.74 -12.08
C PHE A 113 4.12 -2.83 -11.17
N MET A 114 3.49 -3.99 -11.13
CA MET A 114 3.95 -5.09 -10.28
C MET A 114 5.32 -5.59 -10.70
N GLN A 115 5.56 -5.72 -12.00
CA GLN A 115 6.87 -6.11 -12.51
C GLN A 115 7.95 -5.08 -12.17
N ALA A 116 7.60 -3.80 -12.25
CA ALA A 116 8.53 -2.73 -11.87
C ALA A 116 8.90 -2.77 -10.38
N CYS A 117 7.97 -3.27 -9.54
CA CYS A 117 8.24 -3.45 -8.11
C CYS A 117 8.96 -4.76 -7.79
N GLY A 118 9.24 -5.59 -8.80
CA GLY A 118 9.94 -6.86 -8.60
C GLY A 118 9.03 -8.05 -8.34
N PHE A 119 7.73 -7.90 -8.49
CA PHE A 119 6.77 -8.98 -8.29
C PHE A 119 6.63 -9.85 -9.54
N ARG A 120 6.23 -11.10 -9.34
CA ARG A 120 5.95 -12.07 -10.41
C ARG A 120 4.53 -12.57 -10.28
N THR A 121 3.93 -12.95 -11.41
CA THR A 121 2.58 -13.53 -11.38
C THR A 121 2.62 -14.92 -10.73
N GLN A 122 1.59 -15.20 -9.91
CA GLN A 122 1.37 -16.53 -9.36
C GLN A 122 -0.11 -16.68 -9.03
N ALA A 123 -0.76 -17.67 -9.65
CA ALA A 123 -2.20 -17.91 -9.44
C ALA A 123 -3.00 -16.62 -9.66
N ASP A 124 -3.78 -16.18 -8.68
CA ASP A 124 -4.66 -15.02 -8.79
C ASP A 124 -4.02 -13.72 -8.30
N GLY A 125 -2.70 -13.65 -8.28
CA GLY A 125 -2.05 -12.45 -7.77
C GLY A 125 -0.58 -12.39 -8.13
N TRP A 126 0.17 -11.64 -7.31
CA TRP A 126 1.57 -11.36 -7.55
C TRP A 126 2.37 -11.62 -6.29
N VAL A 127 3.56 -12.19 -6.43
CA VAL A 127 4.42 -12.53 -5.30
C VAL A 127 5.78 -11.85 -5.42
N TYR A 128 6.34 -11.55 -4.28
CA TYR A 128 7.71 -11.06 -4.18
C TYR A 128 8.37 -11.76 -2.99
N ASN A 129 9.51 -12.39 -3.23
CA ASN A 129 10.27 -13.08 -2.19
C ASN A 129 11.58 -12.33 -1.96
N VAL A 130 11.84 -12.01 -0.71
CA VAL A 130 13.09 -11.37 -0.31
C VAL A 130 14.10 -12.47 -0.01
N GLU A 131 15.25 -12.38 -0.63
CA GLU A 131 16.33 -13.34 -0.39
C GLU A 131 17.16 -12.98 0.82
#